data_47f60b0d8ddae4ca4b8588f47cda87b6
#
_entry.id   47f60b0d8ddae4ca4b8588f47cda87b6
#
_cell.length_a   1.000
_cell.length_b   1.000
_cell.length_c   1.000
_cell.angle_alpha   90.00
_cell.angle_beta   90.00
_cell.angle_gamma   90.00
#
_symmetry.space_group_name_H-M   'P 1'
#
loop_
_entity.id
_entity.type
_entity.pdbx_description
1 polymer ?
#
loop_
_entity_poly.entity_id
_entity_poly.type
_entity_poly.pdbx_seq_one_letter_code
_entity_poly.pdbx_strand_id
1 'polypeptide(L)'
;MIRKIIEINEEKCNGCGLCAKACHENAIGMVNGKAKLLRDDYCDGLGDCLPTCPTGAITFVEREAAAYDEAAVEANKRKKNRQWPIQIQLTPVNAPYFDGADLLIAADCTAFAYANFAKEIQKGKITLIGCPKLDPVDYSEKLTAILEQNDVKSVTIIRMEECHRAPHGSAMLRRNSKCSCDSNEKKW
;
A
#
# COMPACT_ATOMS: atom_id res chain seq x y z
N MET A 1 26.89 10.70 14.73
CA MET A 1 28.22 10.49 14.10
C MET A 1 28.33 11.38 12.89
N ILE A 2 29.54 11.89 12.58
CA ILE A 2 29.75 12.64 11.33
C ILE A 2 29.73 11.66 10.17
N ARG A 3 28.88 11.90 9.16
CA ARG A 3 28.79 11.07 7.96
C ARG A 3 28.29 11.85 6.76
N LYS A 4 28.57 11.32 5.57
CA LYS A 4 28.07 11.83 4.31
C LYS A 4 26.59 11.56 4.18
N ILE A 5 25.79 12.60 3.94
CA ILE A 5 24.34 12.53 3.80
C ILE A 5 23.91 13.52 2.73
N ILE A 6 22.72 13.34 2.16
CA ILE A 6 22.16 14.32 1.23
C ILE A 6 21.56 15.52 1.97
N GLU A 7 21.67 16.68 1.34
CA GLU A 7 20.93 17.88 1.68
C GLU A 7 20.15 18.38 0.46
N ILE A 8 18.92 18.84 0.69
CA ILE A 8 18.05 19.32 -0.39
C ILE A 8 17.77 20.81 -0.18
N ASN A 9 18.23 21.62 -1.14
CA ASN A 9 17.92 23.04 -1.15
C ASN A 9 16.50 23.27 -1.66
N GLU A 10 15.62 23.72 -0.75
CA GLU A 10 14.20 23.93 -1.05
C GLU A 10 13.96 25.05 -2.06
N GLU A 11 14.81 26.08 -2.12
CA GLU A 11 14.67 27.20 -3.05
C GLU A 11 14.93 26.74 -4.50
N LYS A 12 15.93 25.89 -4.69
CA LYS A 12 16.25 25.30 -6.00
C LYS A 12 15.30 24.17 -6.42
N CYS A 13 14.59 23.57 -5.46
CA CYS A 13 13.67 22.46 -5.73
C CYS A 13 12.43 22.94 -6.47
N ASN A 14 12.13 22.39 -7.64
CA ASN A 14 10.92 22.68 -8.40
C ASN A 14 9.73 21.76 -8.08
N GLY A 15 9.89 20.81 -7.16
CA GLY A 15 8.81 19.92 -6.73
C GLY A 15 8.48 18.76 -7.68
N CYS A 16 9.35 18.42 -8.63
CA CYS A 16 9.08 17.36 -9.64
C CYS A 16 8.96 15.95 -9.06
N GLY A 17 9.50 15.68 -7.86
CA GLY A 17 9.42 14.40 -7.16
C GLY A 17 10.29 13.27 -7.73
N LEU A 18 11.15 13.54 -8.72
CA LEU A 18 12.02 12.52 -9.34
C LEU A 18 12.98 11.89 -8.33
N CYS A 19 13.57 12.70 -7.45
CA CYS A 19 14.46 12.23 -6.40
C CYS A 19 13.77 11.34 -5.38
N ALA A 20 12.52 11.63 -5.04
CA ALA A 20 11.74 10.79 -4.13
C ALA A 20 11.41 9.42 -4.75
N LYS A 21 11.26 9.36 -6.08
CA LYS A 21 11.07 8.10 -6.81
C LYS A 21 12.37 7.30 -6.95
N ALA A 22 13.49 8.00 -7.11
CA ALA A 22 14.81 7.39 -7.27
C ALA A 22 15.44 6.92 -5.95
N CYS A 23 14.94 7.38 -4.82
CA CYS A 23 15.46 6.97 -3.51
C CYS A 23 14.98 5.56 -3.16
N HIS A 24 15.88 4.60 -3.25
CA HIS A 24 15.60 3.18 -2.92
C HIS A 24 15.22 2.98 -1.45
N GLU A 25 15.72 3.84 -0.57
CA GLU A 25 15.49 3.77 0.88
C GLU A 25 14.24 4.52 1.33
N ASN A 26 13.53 5.18 0.39
CA ASN A 26 12.38 6.04 0.70
C ASN A 26 12.68 7.13 1.75
N ALA A 27 13.93 7.58 1.81
CA ALA A 27 14.37 8.62 2.71
C ALA A 27 13.86 10.01 2.32
N ILE A 28 13.51 10.21 1.02
CA ILE A 28 13.04 11.48 0.48
C ILE A 28 11.52 11.45 0.34
N GLY A 29 10.85 12.47 0.88
CA GLY A 29 9.41 12.69 0.72
C GLY A 29 9.09 14.05 0.13
N MET A 30 7.84 14.23 -0.31
CA MET A 30 7.31 15.51 -0.77
C MET A 30 6.54 16.17 0.38
N VAL A 31 6.99 17.34 0.81
CA VAL A 31 6.37 18.13 1.88
C VAL A 31 6.09 19.51 1.32
N ASN A 32 4.85 19.97 1.34
CA ASN A 32 4.43 21.26 0.80
C ASN A 32 4.91 21.53 -0.64
N GLY A 33 4.89 20.49 -1.48
CA GLY A 33 5.32 20.58 -2.89
C GLY A 33 6.84 20.60 -3.11
N LYS A 34 7.65 20.44 -2.08
CA LYS A 34 9.11 20.37 -2.14
C LYS A 34 9.64 19.05 -1.64
N ALA A 35 10.75 18.59 -2.21
CA ALA A 35 11.42 17.39 -1.72
C ALA A 35 12.15 17.70 -0.41
N LYS A 36 12.05 16.80 0.56
CA LYS A 36 12.77 16.86 1.84
C LYS A 36 13.31 15.50 2.23
N LEU A 37 14.47 15.48 2.89
CA LEU A 37 14.94 14.31 3.61
C LEU A 37 14.04 14.14 4.86
N LEU A 38 13.34 13.02 4.94
CA LEU A 38 12.35 12.78 6.00
C LEU A 38 13.01 12.40 7.33
N ARG A 39 14.07 11.59 7.24
CA ARG A 39 14.86 11.12 8.39
C ARG A 39 16.28 10.86 7.93
N ASP A 40 17.23 11.23 8.79
CA ASP A 40 18.65 11.05 8.50
C ASP A 40 19.04 9.57 8.44
N ASP A 41 18.53 8.77 9.37
CA ASP A 41 18.77 7.34 9.51
C ASP A 41 18.20 6.48 8.36
N TYR A 42 17.38 7.05 7.49
CA TYR A 42 16.90 6.38 6.28
C TYR A 42 17.82 6.59 5.07
N CYS A 43 18.66 7.61 5.07
CA CYS A 43 19.58 7.87 3.96
C CYS A 43 20.83 7.01 4.10
N ASP A 44 21.12 6.14 3.11
CA ASP A 44 22.34 5.33 3.04
C ASP A 44 23.60 6.13 2.65
N GLY A 45 23.41 7.31 2.04
CA GLY A 45 24.50 8.16 1.55
C GLY A 45 25.08 7.75 0.20
N LEU A 46 24.45 6.82 -0.53
CA LEU A 46 24.91 6.39 -1.88
C LEU A 46 24.68 7.46 -2.93
N GLY A 47 23.55 8.19 -2.86
CA GLY A 47 23.32 9.36 -3.69
C GLY A 47 22.68 9.11 -5.04
N ASP A 48 22.00 8.01 -5.26
CA ASP A 48 21.28 7.68 -6.50
C ASP A 48 20.22 8.73 -6.88
N CYS A 49 19.80 9.53 -5.90
CA CYS A 49 18.87 10.64 -6.09
C CYS A 49 19.51 11.89 -6.74
N LEU A 50 20.85 12.06 -6.67
CA LEU A 50 21.52 13.26 -7.17
C LEU A 50 21.38 13.43 -8.69
N PRO A 51 21.72 12.42 -9.53
CA PRO A 51 21.66 12.57 -10.98
C PRO A 51 20.23 12.75 -11.51
N THR A 52 19.24 12.42 -10.71
CA THR A 52 17.82 12.55 -11.11
C THR A 52 17.25 13.94 -10.88
N CYS A 53 17.96 14.82 -10.17
CA CYS A 53 17.51 16.17 -9.89
C CYS A 53 17.80 17.13 -11.04
N PRO A 54 16.79 17.60 -11.81
CA PRO A 54 17.02 18.46 -12.97
C PRO A 54 17.48 19.87 -12.60
N THR A 55 17.27 20.28 -11.35
CA THR A 55 17.65 21.63 -10.87
C THR A 55 18.93 21.64 -10.04
N GLY A 56 19.56 20.46 -9.83
CA GLY A 56 20.73 20.35 -8.98
C GLY A 56 20.49 20.79 -7.53
N ALA A 57 19.26 20.62 -7.05
CA ALA A 57 18.88 21.02 -5.69
C ALA A 57 19.43 20.07 -4.60
N ILE A 58 19.98 18.90 -4.97
CA ILE A 58 20.48 17.89 -4.04
C ILE A 58 22.00 17.90 -4.05
N THR A 59 22.59 17.96 -2.88
CA THR A 59 24.04 17.91 -2.69
C THR A 59 24.39 16.97 -1.56
N PHE A 60 25.66 16.52 -1.52
CA PHE A 60 26.20 15.86 -0.33
C PHE A 60 26.74 16.86 0.66
N VAL A 61 26.49 16.58 1.93
CA VAL A 61 27.09 17.30 3.05
C VAL A 61 27.65 16.29 4.06
N GLU A 62 28.74 16.66 4.72
CA GLU A 62 29.25 15.94 5.88
C GLU A 62 28.77 16.67 7.13
N ARG A 63 27.93 16.03 7.90
CA ARG A 63 27.39 16.59 9.13
C ARG A 63 27.11 15.49 10.16
N GLU A 64 26.88 15.90 11.38
CA GLU A 64 26.38 15.00 12.38
C GLU A 64 24.96 14.54 12.00
N ALA A 65 24.80 13.22 11.88
CA ALA A 65 23.54 12.58 11.54
C ALA A 65 23.42 11.23 12.24
N ALA A 66 22.19 10.77 12.43
CA ALA A 66 21.91 9.43 12.93
C ALA A 66 22.51 8.37 11.99
N ALA A 67 23.00 7.27 12.53
CA ALA A 67 23.49 6.14 11.74
C ALA A 67 22.36 5.60 10.84
N TYR A 68 22.74 5.05 9.68
CA TYR A 68 21.79 4.35 8.80
C TYR A 68 21.18 3.17 9.53
N ASP A 69 19.86 3.07 9.53
CA ASP A 69 19.09 2.02 10.18
C ASP A 69 18.32 1.21 9.13
N GLU A 70 18.95 0.13 8.65
CA GLU A 70 18.38 -0.77 7.65
C GLU A 70 17.06 -1.38 8.15
N ALA A 71 16.95 -1.72 9.42
CA ALA A 71 15.73 -2.32 9.96
C ALA A 71 14.55 -1.33 9.94
N ALA A 72 14.81 -0.05 10.28
CA ALA A 72 13.79 1.00 10.19
C ALA A 72 13.40 1.30 8.75
N VAL A 73 14.35 1.26 7.81
CA VAL A 73 14.09 1.42 6.38
C VAL A 73 13.23 0.28 5.84
N GLU A 74 13.56 -0.96 6.15
CA GLU A 74 12.78 -2.12 5.74
C GLU A 74 11.36 -2.09 6.33
N ALA A 75 11.22 -1.72 7.60
CA ALA A 75 9.91 -1.50 8.21
C ALA A 75 9.10 -0.40 7.49
N ASN A 76 9.76 0.68 7.05
CA ASN A 76 9.12 1.74 6.27
C ASN A 76 8.74 1.29 4.86
N LYS A 77 9.60 0.52 4.19
CA LYS A 77 9.31 -0.10 2.88
C LYS A 77 8.10 -1.04 2.98
N ARG A 78 8.04 -1.89 4.04
CA ARG A 78 6.89 -2.77 4.32
C ARG A 78 5.60 -1.98 4.57
N LYS A 79 5.67 -0.83 5.24
CA LYS A 79 4.52 0.07 5.42
C LYS A 79 4.03 0.70 4.13
N LYS A 80 4.91 0.98 3.16
CA LYS A 80 4.54 1.51 1.83
C LYS A 80 3.97 0.43 0.92
N ASN A 81 4.57 -0.77 0.90
CA ASN A 81 4.06 -1.96 0.23
C ASN A 81 3.20 -2.75 1.21
N ARG A 82 2.07 -2.17 1.61
CA ARG A 82 1.26 -2.67 2.72
C ARG A 82 0.78 -4.10 2.54
N GLN A 83 0.74 -4.60 1.30
CA GLN A 83 0.19 -5.93 1.04
C GLN A 83 0.74 -6.54 -0.25
N TRP A 84 1.22 -7.75 -0.14
CA TRP A 84 1.51 -8.67 -1.22
C TRP A 84 1.55 -10.10 -0.67
N PRO A 85 0.93 -11.07 -1.33
CA PRO A 85 0.07 -11.00 -2.53
C PRO A 85 -1.31 -10.39 -2.25
N ILE A 86 -2.00 -9.94 -3.32
CA ILE A 86 -3.36 -9.38 -3.26
C ILE A 86 -4.44 -10.36 -3.71
N GLN A 87 -4.07 -11.39 -4.49
CA GLN A 87 -5.00 -12.46 -4.89
C GLN A 87 -5.42 -13.29 -3.68
N ILE A 88 -6.72 -13.49 -3.50
CA ILE A 88 -7.28 -14.27 -2.38
C ILE A 88 -6.61 -15.64 -2.30
N GLN A 89 -6.45 -16.31 -3.44
CA GLN A 89 -5.87 -17.67 -3.47
C GLN A 89 -4.42 -17.71 -2.97
N LEU A 90 -3.63 -16.67 -3.22
CA LEU A 90 -2.21 -16.60 -2.89
C LEU A 90 -1.93 -15.98 -1.52
N THR A 91 -2.87 -15.20 -0.99
CA THR A 91 -2.71 -14.52 0.29
C THR A 91 -2.68 -15.53 1.45
N PRO A 92 -1.77 -15.41 2.41
CA PRO A 92 -1.80 -16.23 3.61
C PRO A 92 -3.05 -15.97 4.45
N VAL A 93 -3.52 -16.96 5.19
CA VAL A 93 -4.70 -16.81 6.06
C VAL A 93 -4.40 -15.88 7.23
N ASN A 94 -3.19 -15.96 7.78
CA ASN A 94 -2.74 -15.10 8.88
C ASN A 94 -1.56 -14.25 8.42
N ALA A 95 -1.68 -12.92 8.55
CA ALA A 95 -0.61 -11.99 8.23
C ALA A 95 -0.73 -10.69 9.03
N PRO A 96 0.38 -10.09 9.48
CA PRO A 96 0.36 -8.89 10.32
C PRO A 96 -0.34 -7.68 9.70
N TYR A 97 -0.51 -7.64 8.39
CA TYR A 97 -1.20 -6.53 7.72
C TYR A 97 -2.73 -6.62 7.82
N PHE A 98 -3.28 -7.72 8.30
CA PHE A 98 -4.72 -7.84 8.55
C PHE A 98 -5.14 -7.24 9.90
N ASP A 99 -4.24 -7.17 10.88
CA ASP A 99 -4.58 -6.68 12.21
C ASP A 99 -4.89 -5.18 12.20
N GLY A 100 -6.08 -4.83 12.68
CA GLY A 100 -6.61 -3.47 12.66
C GLY A 100 -6.93 -2.94 11.25
N ALA A 101 -6.99 -3.82 10.23
CA ALA A 101 -7.18 -3.40 8.86
C ALA A 101 -8.64 -3.14 8.49
N ASP A 102 -8.84 -2.12 7.65
CA ASP A 102 -10.04 -2.00 6.82
C ASP A 102 -9.83 -2.86 5.57
N LEU A 103 -10.51 -4.00 5.48
CA LEU A 103 -10.36 -4.99 4.41
C LEU A 103 -11.28 -4.65 3.23
N LEU A 104 -10.73 -4.64 2.03
CA LEU A 104 -11.46 -4.52 0.78
C LEU A 104 -11.39 -5.84 0.02
N ILE A 105 -12.52 -6.46 -0.25
CA ILE A 105 -12.66 -7.62 -1.13
C ILE A 105 -13.26 -7.14 -2.44
N ALA A 106 -12.53 -7.25 -3.54
CA ALA A 106 -12.95 -6.70 -4.83
C ALA A 106 -12.89 -7.75 -5.94
N ALA A 107 -13.86 -7.72 -6.85
CA ALA A 107 -13.74 -8.49 -8.07
C ALA A 107 -12.61 -7.93 -8.96
N ASP A 108 -11.84 -8.78 -9.61
CA ASP A 108 -10.63 -8.44 -10.38
C ASP A 108 -10.84 -7.28 -11.36
N CYS A 109 -11.98 -7.26 -12.04
CA CYS A 109 -12.29 -6.25 -13.06
C CYS A 109 -12.70 -4.89 -12.49
N THR A 110 -13.03 -4.77 -11.20
CA THR A 110 -13.55 -3.52 -10.63
C THR A 110 -12.55 -2.37 -10.70
N ALA A 111 -11.26 -2.66 -10.50
CA ALA A 111 -10.18 -1.66 -10.56
C ALA A 111 -9.99 -1.10 -11.99
N PHE A 112 -10.32 -1.87 -13.02
CA PHE A 112 -10.23 -1.46 -14.41
C PHE A 112 -11.51 -0.78 -14.90
N ALA A 113 -12.67 -1.17 -14.35
CA ALA A 113 -13.96 -0.59 -14.71
C ALA A 113 -14.18 0.78 -14.07
N TYR A 114 -13.57 1.08 -12.95
CA TYR A 114 -13.75 2.33 -12.23
C TYR A 114 -12.45 3.15 -12.15
N ALA A 115 -12.40 4.25 -12.90
CA ALA A 115 -11.19 5.07 -13.07
C ALA A 115 -10.57 5.59 -11.76
N ASN A 116 -11.41 5.89 -10.76
CA ASN A 116 -10.96 6.42 -9.47
C ASN A 116 -10.78 5.33 -8.39
N PHE A 117 -10.78 4.05 -8.75
CA PHE A 117 -10.74 2.93 -7.80
C PHE A 117 -9.65 3.08 -6.74
N ALA A 118 -8.42 3.35 -7.15
CA ALA A 118 -7.29 3.46 -6.23
C ALA A 118 -7.41 4.64 -5.24
N LYS A 119 -8.00 5.75 -5.67
CA LYS A 119 -8.11 6.97 -4.86
C LYS A 119 -9.30 6.94 -3.90
N GLU A 120 -10.43 6.44 -4.35
CA GLU A 120 -11.71 6.55 -3.63
C GLU A 120 -12.07 5.27 -2.87
N ILE A 121 -11.67 4.13 -3.39
CA ILE A 121 -12.10 2.82 -2.88
C ILE A 121 -10.97 2.11 -2.14
N GLN A 122 -9.81 1.97 -2.78
CA GLN A 122 -8.69 1.19 -2.24
C GLN A 122 -7.88 1.95 -1.18
N LYS A 123 -7.88 3.29 -1.23
CA LYS A 123 -7.03 4.10 -0.35
C LYS A 123 -7.19 3.74 1.13
N GLY A 124 -6.08 3.37 1.77
CA GLY A 124 -6.04 3.04 3.20
C GLY A 124 -6.55 1.65 3.56
N LYS A 125 -6.99 0.85 2.59
CA LYS A 125 -7.51 -0.51 2.83
C LYS A 125 -6.51 -1.59 2.43
N ILE A 126 -6.56 -2.72 3.11
CA ILE A 126 -5.94 -3.97 2.66
C ILE A 126 -6.87 -4.60 1.63
N THR A 127 -6.35 -4.89 0.45
CA THR A 127 -7.17 -5.29 -0.69
C THR A 127 -6.94 -6.75 -1.07
N LEU A 128 -8.00 -7.52 -1.10
CA LEU A 128 -8.04 -8.87 -1.65
C LEU A 128 -8.83 -8.86 -2.95
N ILE A 129 -8.31 -9.49 -3.99
CA ILE A 129 -9.00 -9.61 -5.27
C ILE A 129 -9.21 -11.07 -5.67
N GLY A 130 -10.23 -11.30 -6.47
CA GLY A 130 -10.54 -12.59 -7.05
C GLY A 130 -11.71 -12.51 -8.01
N CYS A 131 -11.84 -13.46 -8.92
CA CYS A 131 -12.94 -13.52 -9.86
C CYS A 131 -13.92 -14.64 -9.50
N PRO A 132 -15.06 -14.36 -8.88
CA PRO A 132 -16.02 -15.41 -8.51
C PRO A 132 -16.63 -16.14 -9.70
N LYS A 133 -16.40 -15.66 -10.92
CA LYS A 133 -16.91 -16.23 -12.16
C LYS A 133 -15.89 -17.11 -12.88
N LEU A 134 -14.62 -16.74 -12.83
CA LEU A 134 -13.54 -17.43 -13.54
C LEU A 134 -12.72 -18.34 -12.65
N ASP A 135 -12.60 -18.02 -11.38
CA ASP A 135 -11.82 -18.81 -10.44
C ASP A 135 -12.57 -20.10 -10.08
N PRO A 136 -11.90 -21.26 -10.14
CA PRO A 136 -12.54 -22.56 -9.91
C PRO A 136 -12.71 -22.91 -8.42
N VAL A 137 -12.57 -21.92 -7.51
CA VAL A 137 -12.56 -22.12 -6.06
C VAL A 137 -13.65 -21.32 -5.36
N ASP A 138 -14.20 -21.88 -4.30
CA ASP A 138 -15.05 -21.17 -3.34
C ASP A 138 -14.16 -20.48 -2.30
N TYR A 139 -14.27 -19.16 -2.20
CA TYR A 139 -13.47 -18.36 -1.27
C TYR A 139 -14.00 -18.36 0.16
N SER A 140 -15.17 -18.93 0.41
CA SER A 140 -15.87 -18.87 1.71
C SER A 140 -15.00 -19.36 2.86
N GLU A 141 -14.37 -20.53 2.72
CA GLU A 141 -13.53 -21.11 3.77
C GLU A 141 -12.31 -20.22 4.07
N LYS A 142 -11.61 -19.79 3.03
CA LYS A 142 -10.41 -18.97 3.19
C LYS A 142 -10.69 -17.60 3.75
N LEU A 143 -11.75 -16.93 3.27
CA LEU A 143 -12.16 -15.62 3.78
C LEU A 143 -12.65 -15.72 5.22
N THR A 144 -13.37 -16.77 5.57
CA THR A 144 -13.77 -17.06 6.96
C THR A 144 -12.54 -17.23 7.84
N ALA A 145 -11.57 -18.04 7.44
CA ALA A 145 -10.35 -18.25 8.19
C ALA A 145 -9.54 -16.94 8.37
N ILE A 146 -9.46 -16.09 7.35
CA ILE A 146 -8.81 -14.77 7.47
C ILE A 146 -9.52 -13.90 8.51
N LEU A 147 -10.85 -13.85 8.51
CA LEU A 147 -11.63 -13.03 9.44
C LEU A 147 -11.64 -13.58 10.87
N GLU A 148 -11.47 -14.88 11.05
CA GLU A 148 -11.42 -15.51 12.38
C GLU A 148 -10.04 -15.44 13.03
N GLN A 149 -8.97 -15.48 12.24
CA GLN A 149 -7.60 -15.55 12.74
C GLN A 149 -6.90 -14.20 12.84
N ASN A 150 -7.53 -13.11 12.38
CA ASN A 150 -6.96 -11.77 12.42
C ASN A 150 -7.98 -10.77 12.98
N ASP A 151 -7.48 -9.69 13.59
CA ASP A 151 -8.32 -8.60 14.10
C ASP A 151 -8.66 -7.61 12.97
N VAL A 152 -9.57 -8.00 12.07
CA VAL A 152 -10.04 -7.16 10.96
C VAL A 152 -11.08 -6.16 11.46
N LYS A 153 -10.81 -4.87 11.28
CA LYS A 153 -11.66 -3.78 11.76
C LYS A 153 -12.95 -3.61 10.95
N SER A 154 -12.85 -3.67 9.62
CA SER A 154 -14.00 -3.55 8.73
C SER A 154 -13.81 -4.34 7.44
N VAL A 155 -14.91 -4.70 6.78
CA VAL A 155 -14.90 -5.36 5.47
C VAL A 155 -15.77 -4.58 4.50
N THR A 156 -15.20 -4.22 3.34
CA THR A 156 -15.90 -3.63 2.20
C THR A 156 -15.86 -4.61 1.03
N ILE A 157 -16.98 -4.89 0.41
CA ILE A 157 -17.06 -5.78 -0.76
C ILE A 157 -17.49 -4.98 -1.96
N ILE A 158 -16.73 -5.11 -3.07
CA ILE A 158 -17.02 -4.46 -4.35
C ILE A 158 -17.01 -5.47 -5.47
N ARG A 159 -18.06 -5.45 -6.26
CA ARG A 159 -18.25 -6.38 -7.37
C ARG A 159 -18.98 -5.73 -8.52
N MET A 160 -18.81 -6.29 -9.68
CA MET A 160 -19.64 -5.97 -10.84
C MET A 160 -21.00 -6.67 -10.73
N GLU A 161 -22.03 -6.13 -11.35
CA GLU A 161 -23.38 -6.72 -11.37
C GLU A 161 -23.37 -8.17 -11.85
N GLU A 162 -22.59 -8.47 -12.89
CA GLU A 162 -22.42 -9.81 -13.45
C GLU A 162 -21.84 -10.84 -12.46
N CYS A 163 -21.09 -10.42 -11.44
CA CYS A 163 -20.54 -11.32 -10.44
C CYS A 163 -21.63 -11.97 -9.55
N HIS A 164 -22.81 -11.35 -9.46
CA HIS A 164 -23.92 -11.87 -8.66
C HIS A 164 -24.48 -13.21 -9.18
N ARG A 165 -24.38 -13.42 -10.48
CA ARG A 165 -24.88 -14.64 -11.16
C ARG A 165 -23.85 -15.77 -11.21
N ALA A 166 -22.66 -15.58 -10.66
CA ALA A 166 -21.62 -16.59 -10.68
C ALA A 166 -21.88 -17.67 -9.62
N PRO A 167 -21.48 -18.95 -9.88
CA PRO A 167 -21.65 -20.05 -8.92
C PRO A 167 -21.06 -19.75 -7.53
N HIS A 168 -19.93 -19.04 -7.50
CA HIS A 168 -19.23 -18.64 -6.26
C HIS A 168 -19.46 -17.18 -5.85
N GLY A 169 -20.31 -16.45 -6.57
CA GLY A 169 -20.59 -15.03 -6.28
C GLY A 169 -21.24 -14.79 -4.90
N SER A 170 -22.00 -15.77 -4.42
CA SER A 170 -22.59 -15.75 -3.08
C SER A 170 -21.58 -15.97 -1.96
N ALA A 171 -20.44 -16.59 -2.24
CA ALA A 171 -19.38 -16.82 -1.27
C ALA A 171 -18.71 -15.54 -0.79
N MET A 172 -18.56 -14.56 -1.68
CA MET A 172 -18.08 -13.21 -1.31
C MET A 172 -19.09 -12.43 -0.46
N LEU A 173 -20.35 -12.91 -0.36
CA LEU A 173 -21.45 -12.20 0.26
C LEU A 173 -21.94 -12.84 1.56
N ARG A 174 -21.50 -14.05 1.90
CA ARG A 174 -21.95 -14.70 3.14
C ARG A 174 -21.42 -13.91 4.34
N ARG A 175 -22.34 -13.26 5.04
CA ARG A 175 -22.07 -12.52 6.26
C ARG A 175 -21.52 -13.47 7.31
N ASN A 176 -20.30 -13.20 7.76
CA ASN A 176 -19.82 -13.81 8.97
C ASN A 176 -20.50 -13.08 10.16
N SER A 177 -21.16 -13.81 11.05
CA SER A 177 -21.96 -13.30 12.16
C SER A 177 -21.17 -12.49 13.21
N LYS A 178 -19.84 -12.42 13.08
CA LYS A 178 -18.96 -11.65 13.96
C LYS A 178 -18.62 -10.24 13.45
N CYS A 179 -18.99 -9.91 12.21
CA CYS A 179 -18.71 -8.60 11.66
C CYS A 179 -19.93 -7.69 11.81
N SER A 180 -19.86 -6.68 12.67
CA SER A 180 -20.78 -5.54 12.66
C SER A 180 -20.48 -4.65 11.45
N CYS A 181 -20.59 -5.22 10.26
CA CYS A 181 -20.29 -4.51 9.03
C CYS A 181 -21.51 -3.72 8.60
N ASP A 182 -21.40 -2.41 8.64
CA ASP A 182 -22.24 -1.54 7.83
C ASP A 182 -22.05 -1.93 6.36
N SER A 183 -23.07 -2.54 5.79
CA SER A 183 -23.08 -3.03 4.42
C SER A 183 -23.13 -1.84 3.44
N ASN A 184 -22.00 -1.19 3.21
CA ASN A 184 -21.84 -0.24 2.11
C ASN A 184 -21.59 -1.00 0.80
N GLU A 185 -22.62 -1.70 0.33
CA GLU A 185 -22.62 -2.40 -0.94
C GLU A 185 -22.75 -1.37 -2.06
N LYS A 186 -21.65 -1.00 -2.70
CA LYS A 186 -21.69 -0.20 -3.92
C LYS A 186 -21.78 -1.13 -5.12
N LYS A 187 -22.94 -1.15 -5.77
CA LYS A 187 -23.13 -1.75 -7.12
C LYS A 187 -22.74 -0.72 -8.17
N TRP A 188 -21.95 -1.16 -9.14
CA TRP A 188 -21.64 -0.41 -10.36
C TRP A 188 -22.13 -1.20 -11.57
#